data_e2cfaf395884d66506b7b19a1f6626a5
#
_entry.id   e2cfaf395884d66506b7b19a1f6626a5
#
_cell.length_a   1.000
_cell.length_b   1.000
_cell.length_c   1.000
_cell.angle_alpha   90.00
_cell.angle_beta   90.00
_cell.angle_gamma   90.00
#
_symmetry.space_group_name_H-M   'P 1'
#
loop_
_entity.id
_entity.type
_entity.pdbx_description
1 polymer ?
#
loop_
_entity_poly.entity_id
_entity_poly.type
_entity_poly.pdbx_seq_one_letter_code
_entity_poly.pdbx_strand_id
1 'polypeptide(L)'
;MRAVGSPRSEKLDPVEPGDNVRPYRNAFVILAVFLFAAVPSFSQTGTNAGEGSDPGYFASWFKRVDKTQAEQPHWATPLATTTPRLEEEFRLDILWQTNNSGITTENYGGAKGLELIPAERVEVILVAPPAYIVHNDSLVRDGFGDWGFLVKYRILSSNEEKGKYILTAFFQTTFPTGQYKNGATDTIITPTIAYGKGFGAFDIQGTFGVTLPTGNEAAIGRTYPWNNAFQYHLYRKFWPEVEVNYTHFQDGPSGGQTQVFITPGLVVGRIHLRKRLAVTVGGGIQIATTRFHRNNHNGIFSVRFPF
;
A
#
# COMPACT_ATOMS: atom_id res chain seq x y z
N MET A 1 21.80 -66.17 25.89
CA MET A 1 21.41 -65.81 24.52
C MET A 1 19.94 -65.48 24.50
N ARG A 2 19.60 -64.20 24.44
CA ARG A 2 18.21 -63.73 24.23
C ARG A 2 18.20 -62.97 22.90
N ALA A 3 17.33 -63.41 21.99
CA ALA A 3 17.13 -62.80 20.67
C ALA A 3 16.40 -61.46 20.83
N VAL A 4 16.96 -60.39 20.21
CA VAL A 4 16.37 -59.07 20.10
C VAL A 4 15.48 -59.06 18.85
N GLY A 5 14.18 -58.85 19.05
CA GLY A 5 13.21 -58.73 17.95
C GLY A 5 13.41 -57.43 17.18
N SER A 6 13.37 -57.56 15.86
CA SER A 6 13.41 -56.47 14.89
C SER A 6 12.08 -55.68 14.90
N PRO A 7 12.07 -54.32 14.83
CA PRO A 7 10.83 -53.55 14.70
C PRO A 7 10.25 -53.66 13.29
N ARG A 8 8.94 -53.93 13.20
CA ARG A 8 8.12 -53.90 11.96
C ARG A 8 8.18 -52.52 11.36
N SER A 9 8.50 -52.45 10.09
CA SER A 9 8.32 -51.27 9.25
C SER A 9 6.82 -51.05 8.97
N GLU A 10 6.28 -49.99 9.51
CA GLU A 10 4.95 -49.50 9.19
C GLU A 10 5.00 -48.86 7.80
N LYS A 11 4.32 -49.46 6.82
CA LYS A 11 4.14 -48.89 5.48
C LYS A 11 3.16 -47.73 5.60
N LEU A 12 3.65 -46.52 5.35
CA LEU A 12 2.82 -45.34 5.09
C LEU A 12 2.15 -45.51 3.71
N ASP A 13 0.84 -45.48 3.68
CA ASP A 13 0.06 -45.43 2.46
C ASP A 13 0.33 -44.13 1.70
N PRO A 14 0.36 -44.16 0.36
CA PRO A 14 0.56 -42.97 -0.44
C PRO A 14 -0.66 -42.04 -0.33
N VAL A 15 -0.40 -40.79 0.09
CA VAL A 15 -1.39 -39.71 0.06
C VAL A 15 -1.73 -39.41 -1.41
N GLU A 16 -2.97 -39.64 -1.79
CA GLU A 16 -3.47 -39.26 -3.11
C GLU A 16 -3.32 -37.75 -3.31
N PRO A 17 -2.91 -37.28 -4.50
CA PRO A 17 -2.86 -35.86 -4.81
C PRO A 17 -4.29 -35.35 -4.97
N GLY A 18 -4.76 -34.61 -3.94
CA GLY A 18 -6.04 -33.92 -3.98
C GLY A 18 -6.12 -32.91 -5.12
N ASP A 19 -7.21 -32.96 -5.83
CA ASP A 19 -7.58 -32.14 -6.99
C ASP A 19 -7.31 -30.65 -6.76
N ASN A 20 -6.42 -30.09 -7.57
CA ASN A 20 -6.12 -28.66 -7.68
C ASN A 20 -7.34 -27.93 -8.30
N VAL A 21 -8.31 -27.57 -7.49
CA VAL A 21 -9.35 -26.62 -7.89
C VAL A 21 -8.71 -25.23 -7.89
N ARG A 22 -8.51 -24.65 -9.06
CA ARG A 22 -8.08 -23.26 -9.28
C ARG A 22 -9.28 -22.37 -9.64
N PRO A 23 -10.20 -21.99 -8.69
CA PRO A 23 -11.37 -21.20 -9.05
C PRO A 23 -11.14 -19.68 -9.01
N TYR A 24 -9.98 -19.20 -8.50
CA TYR A 24 -9.84 -17.78 -8.15
C TYR A 24 -9.21 -16.89 -9.23
N ARG A 25 -8.66 -17.46 -10.29
CA ARG A 25 -8.04 -16.65 -11.38
C ARG A 25 -9.01 -15.71 -12.10
N ASN A 26 -10.30 -16.02 -12.10
CA ASN A 26 -11.34 -15.23 -12.76
C ASN A 26 -12.11 -14.28 -11.83
N ALA A 27 -12.02 -14.45 -10.50
CA ALA A 27 -12.75 -13.61 -9.55
C ALA A 27 -12.13 -12.20 -9.41
N PHE A 28 -10.83 -12.07 -9.64
CA PHE A 28 -10.12 -10.80 -9.48
C PHE A 28 -10.44 -9.78 -10.57
N VAL A 29 -10.62 -10.21 -11.80
CA VAL A 29 -10.99 -9.33 -12.93
C VAL A 29 -12.39 -8.75 -12.71
N ILE A 30 -13.28 -9.52 -12.05
CA ILE A 30 -14.67 -9.11 -11.81
C ILE A 30 -14.76 -8.06 -10.69
N LEU A 31 -13.95 -8.15 -9.64
CA LEU A 31 -14.01 -7.18 -8.53
C LEU A 31 -13.50 -5.78 -8.96
N ALA A 32 -12.47 -5.72 -9.81
CA ALA A 32 -11.98 -4.45 -10.35
C ALA A 32 -13.00 -3.77 -11.29
N VAL A 33 -13.79 -4.53 -12.02
CA VAL A 33 -14.82 -4.01 -12.95
C VAL A 33 -16.04 -3.48 -12.20
N PHE A 34 -16.43 -4.10 -11.09
CA PHE A 34 -17.61 -3.66 -10.31
C PHE A 34 -17.36 -2.35 -9.54
N LEU A 35 -16.14 -2.03 -9.13
CA LEU A 35 -15.81 -0.75 -8.49
C LEU A 35 -15.92 0.44 -9.47
N PHE A 36 -15.72 0.22 -10.77
CA PHE A 36 -15.90 1.26 -11.79
C PHE A 36 -17.36 1.54 -12.18
N ALA A 37 -18.26 0.58 -11.98
CA ALA A 37 -19.68 0.75 -12.31
C ALA A 37 -20.47 1.54 -11.25
N ALA A 38 -19.91 1.73 -10.06
CA ALA A 38 -20.58 2.37 -8.93
C ALA A 38 -20.25 3.86 -8.75
N VAL A 39 -19.69 4.54 -9.76
CA VAL A 39 -19.66 6.01 -9.75
C VAL A 39 -21.07 6.49 -10.05
N PRO A 40 -21.85 6.97 -9.06
CA PRO A 40 -23.19 7.46 -9.33
C PRO A 40 -23.09 8.65 -10.26
N SER A 41 -23.68 8.53 -11.45
CA SER A 41 -23.95 9.67 -12.32
C SER A 41 -25.01 10.52 -11.63
N PHE A 42 -24.59 11.43 -10.76
CA PHE A 42 -25.50 12.44 -10.23
C PHE A 42 -25.93 13.34 -11.40
N SER A 43 -27.06 13.00 -11.98
CA SER A 43 -27.84 13.90 -12.84
C SER A 43 -28.26 15.07 -11.96
N GLN A 44 -27.77 16.26 -12.27
CA GLN A 44 -28.28 17.50 -11.70
C GLN A 44 -29.70 17.72 -12.23
N THR A 45 -30.70 17.23 -11.53
CA THR A 45 -32.06 17.77 -11.64
C THR A 45 -32.04 19.12 -10.93
N GLY A 46 -32.06 20.20 -11.74
CA GLY A 46 -32.18 21.56 -11.23
C GLY A 46 -33.56 21.74 -10.55
N THR A 47 -33.56 21.77 -9.24
CA THR A 47 -34.61 22.40 -8.45
C THR A 47 -34.06 23.75 -7.99
N ASN A 48 -34.70 24.83 -8.40
CA ASN A 48 -34.49 26.18 -7.91
C ASN A 48 -34.69 26.16 -6.37
N ALA A 49 -33.62 26.07 -5.64
CA ALA A 49 -33.63 26.28 -4.18
C ALA A 49 -33.15 27.70 -3.92
N GLY A 50 -33.93 28.43 -3.15
CA GLY A 50 -33.68 29.81 -2.75
C GLY A 50 -32.31 29.99 -2.05
N GLU A 51 -31.82 31.22 -2.13
CA GLU A 51 -30.59 31.69 -1.51
C GLU A 51 -30.57 31.32 -0.03
N GLY A 52 -29.59 30.49 0.37
CA GLY A 52 -29.26 30.28 1.78
C GLY A 52 -29.22 28.85 2.32
N SER A 53 -29.49 27.80 1.52
CA SER A 53 -29.32 26.43 2.01
C SER A 53 -27.88 25.97 1.80
N ASP A 54 -27.20 25.60 2.90
CA ASP A 54 -25.89 24.98 2.88
C ASP A 54 -25.94 23.71 2.01
N PRO A 55 -25.14 23.59 0.96
CA PRO A 55 -25.16 22.39 0.13
C PRO A 55 -24.82 21.19 1.00
N GLY A 56 -25.69 20.17 1.02
CA GLY A 56 -25.51 18.99 1.87
C GLY A 56 -24.12 18.37 1.72
N TYR A 57 -23.68 17.61 2.73
CA TYR A 57 -22.34 17.02 2.85
C TYR A 57 -21.82 16.37 1.54
N PHE A 58 -22.65 15.55 0.89
CA PHE A 58 -22.27 14.88 -0.36
C PHE A 58 -22.26 15.82 -1.57
N ALA A 59 -23.13 16.82 -1.61
CA ALA A 59 -23.14 17.79 -2.69
C ALA A 59 -21.90 18.70 -2.68
N SER A 60 -21.31 18.92 -1.50
CA SER A 60 -20.07 19.68 -1.34
C SER A 60 -18.79 18.84 -1.40
N TRP A 61 -18.88 17.51 -1.62
CA TRP A 61 -17.75 16.58 -1.59
C TRP A 61 -16.58 17.04 -2.45
N PHE A 62 -16.79 17.19 -3.73
CA PHE A 62 -15.71 17.55 -4.66
C PHE A 62 -15.17 18.97 -4.44
N LYS A 63 -16.01 19.91 -3.99
CA LYS A 63 -15.53 21.25 -3.59
C LYS A 63 -14.53 21.16 -2.43
N ARG A 64 -14.79 20.30 -1.46
CA ARG A 64 -13.88 20.02 -0.34
C ARG A 64 -12.60 19.35 -0.80
N VAL A 65 -12.68 18.35 -1.70
CA VAL A 65 -11.51 17.68 -2.29
C VAL A 65 -10.63 18.69 -3.03
N ASP A 66 -11.21 19.52 -3.89
CA ASP A 66 -10.49 20.54 -4.66
C ASP A 66 -9.78 21.54 -3.75
N LYS A 67 -10.45 22.01 -2.70
CA LYS A 67 -9.86 22.88 -1.68
C LYS A 67 -8.68 22.19 -0.99
N THR A 68 -8.87 20.95 -0.54
CA THR A 68 -7.82 20.16 0.12
C THR A 68 -6.59 20.01 -0.75
N GLN A 69 -6.78 19.68 -2.02
CA GLN A 69 -5.68 19.50 -2.97
C GLN A 69 -4.99 20.82 -3.31
N ALA A 70 -5.72 21.94 -3.43
CA ALA A 70 -5.13 23.26 -3.68
C ALA A 70 -4.26 23.79 -2.53
N GLU A 71 -4.46 23.31 -1.31
CA GLU A 71 -3.72 23.73 -0.11
C GLU A 71 -2.45 22.91 0.18
N GLN A 72 -2.10 21.97 -0.69
CA GLN A 72 -0.93 21.09 -0.52
C GLN A 72 -0.07 21.07 -1.79
N PRO A 73 1.19 20.59 -1.73
CA PRO A 73 2.03 20.44 -2.91
C PRO A 73 1.46 19.44 -3.93
N HIS A 74 1.73 19.63 -5.22
CA HIS A 74 1.22 18.78 -6.32
C HIS A 74 2.28 17.80 -6.83
N TRP A 75 3.03 17.17 -5.93
CA TRP A 75 4.02 16.15 -6.27
C TRP A 75 3.36 14.84 -6.71
N ALA A 76 4.12 13.98 -7.35
CA ALA A 76 3.65 12.61 -7.56
C ALA A 76 3.68 11.82 -6.25
N THR A 77 2.74 10.90 -6.10
CA THR A 77 2.78 9.92 -5.02
C THR A 77 3.88 8.90 -5.31
N PRO A 78 4.83 8.63 -4.38
CA PRO A 78 5.91 7.67 -4.58
C PRO A 78 5.43 6.24 -4.80
N LEU A 79 6.32 5.36 -5.29
CA LEU A 79 6.01 3.94 -5.53
C LEU A 79 5.85 3.15 -4.23
N ALA A 80 6.85 3.19 -3.34
CA ALA A 80 6.84 2.42 -2.11
C ALA A 80 6.50 3.26 -0.88
N THR A 81 7.05 4.48 -0.77
CA THR A 81 6.79 5.40 0.34
C THR A 81 5.36 5.94 0.27
N THR A 82 4.64 5.90 1.39
CA THR A 82 3.30 6.51 1.45
C THR A 82 3.44 8.03 1.47
N THR A 83 2.77 8.73 0.54
CA THR A 83 2.81 10.18 0.45
C THR A 83 2.19 10.85 1.68
N PRO A 84 2.76 11.96 2.18
CA PRO A 84 2.11 12.80 3.19
C PRO A 84 0.88 13.55 2.67
N ARG A 85 0.70 13.63 1.35
CA ARG A 85 -0.42 14.31 0.70
C ARG A 85 -1.72 13.56 0.91
N LEU A 86 -2.84 14.29 0.86
CA LEU A 86 -4.17 13.71 0.88
C LEU A 86 -4.63 13.51 -0.57
N GLU A 87 -5.04 12.28 -0.88
CA GLU A 87 -5.44 11.88 -2.24
C GLU A 87 -6.91 11.44 -2.28
N GLU A 88 -7.53 11.66 -3.43
CA GLU A 88 -8.84 11.14 -3.79
C GLU A 88 -8.60 10.26 -5.01
N GLU A 89 -8.33 8.97 -4.78
CA GLU A 89 -7.97 8.05 -5.86
C GLU A 89 -8.26 6.60 -5.51
N PHE A 90 -8.31 5.75 -6.53
CA PHE A 90 -8.17 4.31 -6.38
C PHE A 90 -6.78 3.91 -6.82
N ARG A 91 -6.04 3.19 -5.96
CA ARG A 91 -4.68 2.73 -6.22
C ARG A 91 -4.58 1.22 -6.16
N LEU A 92 -3.95 0.64 -7.18
CA LEU A 92 -3.57 -0.76 -7.26
C LEU A 92 -2.07 -0.87 -7.48
N ASP A 93 -1.39 -1.54 -6.56
CA ASP A 93 0.02 -1.89 -6.72
C ASP A 93 0.16 -3.39 -6.94
N ILE A 94 1.11 -3.78 -7.79
CA ILE A 94 1.50 -5.16 -8.03
C ILE A 94 2.99 -5.27 -7.69
N LEU A 95 3.33 -6.19 -6.78
CA LEU A 95 4.71 -6.45 -6.40
C LEU A 95 5.09 -7.89 -6.76
N TRP A 96 6.22 -8.05 -7.40
CA TRP A 96 6.89 -9.34 -7.63
C TRP A 96 8.05 -9.44 -6.67
N GLN A 97 7.93 -10.27 -5.64
CA GLN A 97 8.85 -10.34 -4.51
C GLN A 97 9.60 -11.67 -4.53
N THR A 98 10.92 -11.63 -4.52
CA THR A 98 11.76 -12.84 -4.46
C THR A 98 12.61 -12.80 -3.20
N ASN A 99 12.50 -13.83 -2.35
CA ASN A 99 13.28 -13.95 -1.13
C ASN A 99 14.62 -14.69 -1.37
N ASN A 100 15.42 -14.82 -0.32
CA ASN A 100 16.74 -15.47 -0.36
C ASN A 100 16.69 -16.98 -0.68
N SER A 101 15.55 -17.62 -0.48
CA SER A 101 15.34 -19.05 -0.76
C SER A 101 14.80 -19.32 -2.17
N GLY A 102 14.66 -18.27 -3.00
CA GLY A 102 14.10 -18.40 -4.35
C GLY A 102 12.57 -18.51 -4.40
N ILE A 103 11.90 -18.32 -3.27
CA ILE A 103 10.42 -18.22 -3.22
C ILE A 103 10.03 -16.90 -3.84
N THR A 104 9.14 -16.94 -4.82
CA THR A 104 8.58 -15.75 -5.48
C THR A 104 7.13 -15.60 -5.08
N THR A 105 6.75 -14.39 -4.72
CA THR A 105 5.38 -14.02 -4.37
C THR A 105 4.92 -12.87 -5.24
N GLU A 106 3.81 -13.06 -5.94
CA GLU A 106 3.09 -11.98 -6.60
C GLU A 106 2.07 -11.42 -5.60
N ASN A 107 2.18 -10.13 -5.29
CA ASN A 107 1.30 -9.44 -4.36
C ASN A 107 0.47 -8.40 -5.12
N TYR A 108 -0.82 -8.61 -5.17
CA TYR A 108 -1.80 -7.73 -5.81
C TYR A 108 -2.53 -6.92 -4.73
N GLY A 109 -2.37 -5.62 -4.76
CA GLY A 109 -2.99 -4.71 -3.79
C GLY A 109 -2.01 -3.85 -3.01
N GLY A 110 -0.87 -4.39 -2.59
CA GLY A 110 0.26 -3.65 -2.00
C GLY A 110 -0.10 -2.75 -0.81
N ALA A 111 -1.10 -3.12 -0.01
CA ALA A 111 -1.63 -2.31 1.10
C ALA A 111 -2.19 -0.94 0.66
N LYS A 112 -2.70 -0.86 -0.56
CA LYS A 112 -3.38 0.32 -1.14
C LYS A 112 -4.84 -0.03 -1.43
N GLY A 113 -5.63 0.91 -1.95
CA GLY A 113 -7.04 0.69 -2.23
C GLY A 113 -7.76 1.98 -2.59
N LEU A 114 -8.94 2.18 -2.00
CA LEU A 114 -9.74 3.37 -2.19
C LEU A 114 -9.34 4.45 -1.18
N GLU A 115 -8.87 5.58 -1.67
CA GLU A 115 -8.42 6.74 -0.91
C GLU A 115 -9.47 7.85 -1.04
N LEU A 116 -10.02 8.33 0.06
CA LEU A 116 -11.13 9.28 0.11
C LEU A 116 -10.82 10.44 1.07
N ILE A 117 -11.25 11.65 0.73
CA ILE A 117 -11.11 12.86 1.54
C ILE A 117 -12.46 13.25 2.17
N PRO A 118 -12.87 12.63 3.30
CA PRO A 118 -14.13 12.95 3.97
C PRO A 118 -14.13 14.34 4.62
N ALA A 119 -12.95 14.91 4.94
CA ALA A 119 -12.81 16.24 5.51
C ALA A 119 -11.55 16.94 4.98
N GLU A 120 -11.48 18.26 5.01
CA GLU A 120 -10.39 19.06 4.42
C GLU A 120 -8.98 18.67 4.89
N ARG A 121 -8.87 18.06 6.05
CA ARG A 121 -7.58 17.64 6.64
C ARG A 121 -7.49 16.14 6.88
N VAL A 122 -8.47 15.37 6.43
CA VAL A 122 -8.56 13.94 6.70
C VAL A 122 -8.67 13.17 5.40
N GLU A 123 -7.86 12.13 5.27
CA GLU A 123 -8.01 11.10 4.25
C GLU A 123 -8.19 9.75 4.94
N VAL A 124 -9.04 8.91 4.35
CA VAL A 124 -9.24 7.53 4.76
C VAL A 124 -8.90 6.63 3.59
N ILE A 125 -7.98 5.70 3.79
CA ILE A 125 -7.65 4.65 2.83
C ILE A 125 -8.31 3.36 3.29
N LEU A 126 -9.22 2.84 2.49
CA LEU A 126 -9.79 1.52 2.64
C LEU A 126 -8.89 0.54 1.90
N VAL A 127 -8.01 -0.13 2.65
CA VAL A 127 -7.04 -1.07 2.09
C VAL A 127 -7.76 -2.35 1.71
N ALA A 128 -7.76 -2.69 0.41
CA ALA A 128 -8.22 -4.01 -0.02
C ALA A 128 -7.26 -5.08 0.52
N PRO A 129 -7.75 -6.26 1.00
CA PRO A 129 -6.88 -7.36 1.37
C PRO A 129 -5.95 -7.69 0.19
N PRO A 130 -4.62 -7.67 0.37
CA PRO A 130 -3.73 -8.04 -0.73
C PRO A 130 -3.95 -9.51 -1.09
N ALA A 131 -3.91 -9.81 -2.38
CA ALA A 131 -3.94 -11.18 -2.85
C ALA A 131 -2.55 -11.64 -3.21
N TYR A 132 -2.16 -12.81 -2.71
CA TYR A 132 -0.85 -13.41 -2.94
C TYR A 132 -0.96 -14.64 -3.83
N ILE A 133 -0.07 -14.73 -4.83
CA ILE A 133 0.22 -15.95 -5.58
C ILE A 133 1.66 -16.33 -5.23
N VAL A 134 1.85 -17.49 -4.62
CA VAL A 134 3.14 -17.93 -4.09
C VAL A 134 3.69 -19.07 -4.94
N HIS A 135 4.94 -18.92 -5.35
CA HIS A 135 5.64 -19.91 -6.17
C HIS A 135 6.82 -20.50 -5.39
N ASN A 136 7.02 -21.81 -5.56
CA ASN A 136 8.14 -22.55 -4.97
C ASN A 136 8.12 -22.63 -3.43
N ASP A 137 6.95 -22.55 -2.78
CA ASP A 137 6.77 -22.80 -1.36
C ASP A 137 5.75 -23.91 -1.12
N SER A 138 6.08 -24.87 -0.28
CA SER A 138 5.17 -25.96 0.10
C SER A 138 4.30 -25.64 1.33
N LEU A 139 4.63 -24.59 2.07
CA LEU A 139 3.99 -24.26 3.35
C LEU A 139 3.04 -23.06 3.21
N VAL A 140 3.34 -22.11 2.34
CA VAL A 140 2.53 -20.93 2.08
C VAL A 140 1.78 -21.14 0.77
N ARG A 141 0.48 -20.89 0.78
CA ARG A 141 -0.40 -21.10 -0.38
C ARG A 141 -0.93 -19.77 -0.87
N ASP A 142 -1.42 -19.78 -2.10
CA ASP A 142 -2.20 -18.66 -2.65
C ASP A 142 -3.33 -18.29 -1.71
N GLY A 143 -3.57 -17.00 -1.52
CA GLY A 143 -4.63 -16.53 -0.64
C GLY A 143 -4.60 -15.04 -0.39
N PHE A 144 -5.53 -14.59 0.43
CA PHE A 144 -5.61 -13.19 0.82
C PHE A 144 -4.75 -12.91 2.06
N GLY A 145 -4.17 -11.73 2.11
CA GLY A 145 -3.54 -11.18 3.30
C GLY A 145 -4.53 -10.46 4.22
N ASP A 146 -3.99 -9.70 5.14
CA ASP A 146 -4.77 -8.98 6.14
C ASP A 146 -5.50 -7.78 5.54
N TRP A 147 -6.75 -7.58 5.97
CA TRP A 147 -7.48 -6.36 5.71
C TRP A 147 -7.05 -5.25 6.65
N GLY A 148 -7.15 -3.99 6.21
CA GLY A 148 -6.82 -2.87 7.05
C GLY A 148 -7.38 -1.55 6.54
N PHE A 149 -7.09 -0.50 7.30
CA PHE A 149 -7.34 0.87 6.89
C PHE A 149 -6.22 1.79 7.36
N LEU A 150 -6.12 2.95 6.74
CA LEU A 150 -5.21 4.01 7.14
C LEU A 150 -5.97 5.33 7.18
N VAL A 151 -5.83 6.08 8.26
CA VAL A 151 -6.35 7.43 8.39
C VAL A 151 -5.17 8.39 8.39
N LYS A 152 -5.21 9.40 7.53
CA LYS A 152 -4.25 10.51 7.51
C LYS A 152 -4.91 11.76 8.08
N TYR A 153 -4.16 12.51 8.88
CA TYR A 153 -4.54 13.82 9.36
C TYR A 153 -3.47 14.85 9.00
N ARG A 154 -3.78 15.76 8.09
CA ARG A 154 -2.88 16.84 7.66
C ARG A 154 -2.75 17.89 8.76
N ILE A 155 -1.59 17.93 9.41
CA ILE A 155 -1.27 18.86 10.50
C ILE A 155 -1.06 20.27 9.92
N LEU A 156 -0.19 20.35 8.89
CA LEU A 156 0.10 21.60 8.17
C LEU A 156 0.52 21.30 6.73
N SER A 157 0.27 22.25 5.84
CA SER A 157 0.73 22.19 4.46
C SER A 157 0.81 23.57 3.84
N SER A 158 1.55 23.66 2.75
CA SER A 158 1.64 24.83 1.89
C SER A 158 1.91 24.41 0.46
N ASN A 159 1.16 24.99 -0.47
CA ASN A 159 1.28 24.71 -1.90
C ASN A 159 2.56 25.30 -2.53
N GLU A 160 2.66 25.23 -3.85
CA GLU A 160 3.82 25.68 -4.63
C GLU A 160 4.17 27.15 -4.45
N GLU A 161 3.17 28.00 -4.21
CA GLU A 161 3.35 29.45 -4.09
C GLU A 161 3.84 29.85 -2.69
N LYS A 162 3.49 29.06 -1.67
CA LYS A 162 3.67 29.43 -0.26
C LYS A 162 4.68 28.59 0.50
N GLY A 163 5.54 27.83 -0.19
CA GLY A 163 6.66 27.18 0.45
C GLY A 163 6.80 25.67 0.23
N LYS A 164 5.86 24.98 -0.41
CA LYS A 164 5.97 23.57 -0.83
C LYS A 164 6.35 22.63 0.31
N TYR A 165 5.54 22.55 1.36
CA TYR A 165 5.78 21.63 2.47
C TYR A 165 4.49 21.00 2.96
N ILE A 166 4.62 19.86 3.62
CA ILE A 166 3.48 19.16 4.23
C ILE A 166 3.96 18.31 5.42
N LEU A 167 3.16 18.28 6.47
CA LEU A 167 3.31 17.40 7.63
C LEU A 167 1.95 16.76 7.93
N THR A 168 1.94 15.43 8.02
CA THR A 168 0.73 14.63 8.20
C THR A 168 0.99 13.53 9.22
N ALA A 169 0.05 13.29 10.12
CA ALA A 169 0.05 12.11 10.98
C ALA A 169 -0.79 11.00 10.33
N PHE A 170 -0.32 9.76 10.41
CA PHE A 170 -1.04 8.58 9.95
C PHE A 170 -1.35 7.66 11.12
N PHE A 171 -2.47 6.99 11.01
CA PHE A 171 -2.83 5.86 11.88
C PHE A 171 -3.28 4.71 10.97
N GLN A 172 -2.44 3.70 10.85
CA GLN A 172 -2.75 2.48 10.10
C GLN A 172 -3.08 1.34 11.07
N THR A 173 -4.07 0.53 10.70
CA THR A 173 -4.42 -0.69 11.40
C THR A 173 -4.62 -1.80 10.38
N THR A 174 -4.07 -2.99 10.67
CA THR A 174 -4.33 -4.23 9.92
C THR A 174 -4.88 -5.29 10.88
N PHE A 175 -5.89 -6.03 10.42
CA PHE A 175 -6.58 -7.04 11.19
C PHE A 175 -6.18 -8.44 10.72
N PRO A 176 -6.07 -9.44 11.61
CA PRO A 176 -5.63 -10.80 11.29
C PRO A 176 -6.73 -11.56 10.52
N THR A 177 -6.99 -11.15 9.29
CA THR A 177 -8.02 -11.74 8.40
C THR A 177 -7.40 -12.57 7.28
N GLY A 178 -6.07 -12.58 7.19
CA GLY A 178 -5.31 -13.26 6.14
C GLY A 178 -5.48 -14.78 6.20
N GLN A 179 -5.44 -15.40 5.04
CA GLN A 179 -5.55 -16.84 4.89
C GLN A 179 -4.18 -17.52 4.99
N TYR A 180 -4.15 -18.75 5.50
CA TYR A 180 -2.93 -19.56 5.68
C TYR A 180 -1.86 -18.82 6.49
N LYS A 181 -0.67 -18.60 5.90
CA LYS A 181 0.43 -17.82 6.48
C LYS A 181 0.61 -16.44 5.81
N ASN A 182 -0.44 -15.96 5.14
CA ASN A 182 -0.41 -14.69 4.41
C ASN A 182 -0.75 -13.47 5.28
N GLY A 183 -1.16 -13.68 6.53
CA GLY A 183 -1.48 -12.64 7.49
C GLY A 183 -0.75 -12.80 8.81
N ALA A 184 -0.89 -11.79 9.67
CA ALA A 184 -0.41 -11.82 11.04
C ALA A 184 -1.38 -12.63 11.94
N THR A 185 -0.92 -12.99 13.14
CA THR A 185 -1.78 -13.66 14.14
C THR A 185 -2.60 -12.69 14.96
N ASP A 186 -2.21 -11.42 14.98
CA ASP A 186 -2.82 -10.37 15.80
C ASP A 186 -2.93 -9.07 15.04
N THR A 187 -3.79 -8.18 15.52
CA THR A 187 -3.94 -6.83 14.97
C THR A 187 -2.63 -6.05 15.10
N ILE A 188 -2.26 -5.32 14.05
CA ILE A 188 -1.08 -4.47 14.02
C ILE A 188 -1.50 -3.02 13.87
N ILE A 189 -0.94 -2.14 14.71
CA ILE A 189 -1.15 -0.70 14.68
C ILE A 189 0.16 -0.03 14.28
N THR A 190 0.09 0.94 13.36
CA THR A 190 1.29 1.65 12.88
C THR A 190 1.04 3.16 12.88
N PRO A 191 1.23 3.85 14.03
CA PRO A 191 1.31 5.29 14.06
C PRO A 191 2.54 5.77 13.28
N THR A 192 2.36 6.82 12.47
CA THR A 192 3.40 7.33 11.55
C THR A 192 3.30 8.83 11.44
N ILE A 193 4.45 9.50 11.38
CA ILE A 193 4.57 10.90 10.93
C ILE A 193 5.10 10.89 9.50
N ALA A 194 4.45 11.63 8.63
CA ALA A 194 4.82 11.79 7.25
C ALA A 194 5.12 13.26 6.96
N TYR A 195 6.14 13.51 6.17
CA TYR A 195 6.62 14.85 5.85
C TYR A 195 6.99 14.98 4.38
N GLY A 196 6.98 16.20 3.90
CA GLY A 196 7.47 16.51 2.55
C GLY A 196 7.92 17.95 2.42
N LYS A 197 8.91 18.16 1.55
CA LYS A 197 9.45 19.48 1.20
C LYS A 197 9.88 19.52 -0.26
N GLY A 198 9.46 20.56 -0.98
CA GLY A 198 9.87 20.83 -2.35
C GLY A 198 10.90 21.93 -2.48
N PHE A 199 11.79 21.78 -3.47
CA PHE A 199 12.87 22.70 -3.84
C PHE A 199 12.89 22.85 -5.37
N GLY A 200 12.14 23.83 -5.90
CA GLY A 200 11.97 23.96 -7.34
C GLY A 200 11.20 22.75 -7.93
N ALA A 201 11.84 22.04 -8.83
CA ALA A 201 11.31 20.81 -9.45
C ALA A 201 11.66 19.53 -8.64
N PHE A 202 12.46 19.62 -7.61
CA PHE A 202 12.85 18.52 -6.75
C PHE A 202 11.97 18.49 -5.49
N ASP A 203 11.59 17.32 -5.03
CA ASP A 203 10.92 17.14 -3.76
C ASP A 203 11.43 15.91 -2.99
N ILE A 204 11.22 15.96 -1.68
CA ILE A 204 11.48 14.87 -0.75
C ILE A 204 10.18 14.60 -0.03
N GLN A 205 9.76 13.35 -0.01
CA GLN A 205 8.63 12.86 0.77
C GLN A 205 9.10 11.73 1.68
N GLY A 206 8.73 11.74 2.94
CA GLY A 206 9.19 10.70 3.86
C GLY A 206 8.16 10.35 4.92
N THR A 207 8.35 9.19 5.52
CA THR A 207 7.55 8.66 6.63
C THR A 207 8.45 8.05 7.69
N PHE A 208 8.11 8.27 8.95
CA PHE A 208 8.70 7.56 10.08
C PHE A 208 7.57 6.99 10.96
N GLY A 209 7.56 5.69 11.16
CA GLY A 209 6.51 4.98 11.88
C GLY A 209 7.04 4.01 12.93
N VAL A 210 6.12 3.48 13.72
CA VAL A 210 6.36 2.39 14.65
C VAL A 210 5.28 1.34 14.43
N THR A 211 5.67 0.12 14.10
CA THR A 211 4.74 -1.01 13.94
C THR A 211 4.61 -1.74 15.27
N LEU A 212 3.39 -1.80 15.79
CA LEU A 212 3.06 -2.33 17.12
C LEU A 212 2.02 -3.45 16.98
N PRO A 213 2.39 -4.72 17.15
CA PRO A 213 1.41 -5.79 17.31
C PRO A 213 0.66 -5.64 18.64
N THR A 214 -0.64 -5.93 18.66
CA THR A 214 -1.46 -5.88 19.88
C THR A 214 -1.35 -7.16 20.75
N GLY A 215 -0.72 -8.19 20.21
CA GLY A 215 -0.43 -9.46 20.85
C GLY A 215 0.68 -10.20 20.12
N ASN A 216 1.15 -11.31 20.70
CA ASN A 216 2.12 -12.22 20.11
C ASN A 216 3.39 -11.53 19.56
N GLU A 217 3.92 -10.56 20.32
CA GLU A 217 5.09 -9.75 19.92
C GLU A 217 6.31 -10.63 19.57
N ALA A 218 6.47 -11.75 20.25
CA ALA A 218 7.58 -12.68 19.99
C ALA A 218 7.54 -13.28 18.57
N ALA A 219 6.34 -13.46 18.01
CA ALA A 219 6.17 -14.03 16.67
C ALA A 219 6.08 -12.95 15.56
N ILE A 220 5.52 -11.78 15.86
CA ILE A 220 5.32 -10.70 14.88
C ILE A 220 6.50 -9.74 14.87
N GLY A 221 6.89 -9.25 16.05
CA GLY A 221 7.94 -8.26 16.25
C GLY A 221 7.49 -6.81 16.00
N ARG A 222 8.11 -5.90 16.74
CA ARG A 222 7.97 -4.46 16.54
C ARG A 222 9.01 -3.95 15.54
N THR A 223 8.64 -2.98 14.71
CA THR A 223 9.57 -2.41 13.73
C THR A 223 9.50 -0.90 13.69
N TYR A 224 10.60 -0.28 13.25
CA TYR A 224 10.70 1.15 12.99
C TYR A 224 10.99 1.38 11.50
N PRO A 225 9.94 1.51 10.65
CA PRO A 225 10.10 1.89 9.26
C PRO A 225 10.39 3.39 9.11
N TRP A 226 11.39 3.72 8.30
CA TRP A 226 11.71 5.07 7.89
C TRP A 226 11.95 5.09 6.38
N ASN A 227 11.04 5.70 5.65
CA ASN A 227 11.06 5.70 4.19
C ASN A 227 11.23 7.13 3.68
N ASN A 228 12.00 7.29 2.61
CA ASN A 228 12.19 8.57 1.92
C ASN A 228 12.16 8.35 0.42
N ALA A 229 11.40 9.18 -0.28
CA ALA A 229 11.36 9.28 -1.72
C ALA A 229 11.93 10.62 -2.16
N PHE A 230 12.83 10.59 -3.12
CA PHE A 230 13.47 11.72 -3.76
C PHE A 230 13.01 11.76 -5.19
N GLN A 231 12.22 12.77 -5.56
CA GLN A 231 11.59 12.87 -6.87
C GLN A 231 12.04 14.12 -7.61
N TYR A 232 12.05 14.05 -8.93
CA TYR A 232 12.30 15.20 -9.79
C TYR A 232 11.19 15.33 -10.82
N HIS A 233 10.53 16.49 -10.87
CA HIS A 233 9.46 16.79 -11.81
C HIS A 233 10.03 17.17 -13.18
N LEU A 234 9.91 16.25 -14.14
CA LEU A 234 10.41 16.40 -15.51
C LEU A 234 9.24 16.44 -16.50
N TYR A 235 9.24 17.42 -17.41
CA TYR A 235 8.28 17.52 -18.53
C TYR A 235 6.80 17.37 -18.12
N ARG A 236 6.36 17.99 -17.02
CA ARG A 236 4.99 18.04 -16.51
C ARG A 236 4.35 16.70 -16.09
N LYS A 237 4.83 15.57 -16.57
CA LYS A 237 4.20 14.25 -16.33
C LYS A 237 5.17 13.17 -15.86
N PHE A 238 6.46 13.38 -15.95
CA PHE A 238 7.47 12.40 -15.60
C PHE A 238 8.09 12.75 -14.24
N TRP A 239 8.13 11.75 -13.36
CA TRP A 239 8.68 11.86 -12.03
C TRP A 239 9.67 10.72 -11.81
N PRO A 240 10.91 10.80 -12.37
CA PRO A 240 11.96 9.89 -11.93
C PRO A 240 12.18 10.05 -10.44
N GLU A 241 12.38 8.91 -9.77
CA GLU A 241 12.54 8.88 -8.32
C GLU A 241 13.56 7.84 -7.88
N VAL A 242 14.11 8.07 -6.70
CA VAL A 242 14.86 7.08 -5.93
C VAL A 242 14.29 7.09 -4.52
N GLU A 243 13.87 5.91 -4.06
CA GLU A 243 13.42 5.76 -2.68
C GLU A 243 14.46 5.01 -1.85
N VAL A 244 14.54 5.37 -0.56
CA VAL A 244 15.30 4.65 0.47
C VAL A 244 14.31 4.19 1.52
N ASN A 245 14.14 2.88 1.61
CA ASN A 245 13.20 2.25 2.53
C ASN A 245 13.99 1.51 3.62
N TYR A 246 14.09 2.11 4.78
CA TYR A 246 14.78 1.58 5.96
C TYR A 246 13.77 0.93 6.91
N THR A 247 14.11 -0.24 7.46
CA THR A 247 13.35 -0.88 8.53
C THR A 247 14.30 -1.46 9.57
N HIS A 248 14.17 -1.02 10.80
CA HIS A 248 14.80 -1.68 11.94
C HIS A 248 13.80 -2.60 12.62
N PHE A 249 14.20 -3.85 12.87
CA PHE A 249 13.41 -4.85 13.58
C PHE A 249 13.83 -4.84 15.04
N GLN A 250 12.97 -4.31 15.92
CA GLN A 250 13.27 -4.17 17.34
C GLN A 250 13.32 -5.52 18.04
N ASP A 251 12.36 -6.38 17.74
CA ASP A 251 12.18 -7.70 18.35
C ASP A 251 11.51 -8.68 17.38
N GLY A 252 11.00 -9.82 17.91
CA GLY A 252 10.45 -10.89 17.11
C GLY A 252 11.52 -11.73 16.40
N PRO A 253 11.14 -12.53 15.38
CA PRO A 253 12.06 -13.44 14.69
C PRO A 253 13.24 -12.76 13.98
N SER A 254 13.12 -11.48 13.67
CA SER A 254 14.16 -10.67 13.03
C SER A 254 14.76 -9.62 13.98
N GLY A 255 14.55 -9.74 15.29
CA GLY A 255 14.99 -8.76 16.27
C GLY A 255 16.47 -8.40 16.19
N GLY A 256 16.81 -7.12 16.31
CA GLY A 256 18.15 -6.57 16.17
C GLY A 256 18.64 -6.42 14.73
N GLN A 257 17.89 -6.85 13.72
CA GLN A 257 18.27 -6.73 12.31
C GLN A 257 17.83 -5.40 11.73
N THR A 258 18.47 -5.02 10.63
CA THR A 258 18.14 -3.82 9.86
C THR A 258 18.12 -4.17 8.38
N GLN A 259 17.08 -3.72 7.69
CA GLN A 259 16.90 -3.87 6.25
C GLN A 259 16.83 -2.51 5.57
N VAL A 260 17.55 -2.34 4.47
CA VAL A 260 17.47 -1.14 3.61
C VAL A 260 17.25 -1.58 2.18
N PHE A 261 16.25 -1.00 1.54
CA PHE A 261 16.06 -1.08 0.11
C PHE A 261 16.33 0.29 -0.55
N ILE A 262 16.88 0.24 -1.74
CA ILE A 262 16.94 1.38 -2.67
C ILE A 262 16.04 1.04 -3.84
N THR A 263 15.16 1.98 -4.19
CA THR A 263 14.13 1.78 -5.23
C THR A 263 14.24 2.87 -6.29
N PRO A 264 15.09 2.69 -7.33
CA PRO A 264 14.97 3.49 -8.53
C PRO A 264 13.65 3.23 -9.22
N GLY A 265 12.97 4.28 -9.64
CA GLY A 265 11.64 4.20 -10.24
C GLY A 265 11.28 5.41 -11.09
N LEU A 266 10.13 5.28 -11.75
CA LEU A 266 9.53 6.33 -12.55
C LEU A 266 8.02 6.34 -12.33
N VAL A 267 7.47 7.50 -12.04
CA VAL A 267 6.02 7.73 -12.03
C VAL A 267 5.66 8.64 -13.21
N VAL A 268 4.61 8.28 -13.94
CA VAL A 268 4.11 9.03 -15.10
C VAL A 268 2.63 9.33 -14.88
N GLY A 269 2.30 10.59 -14.84
CA GLY A 269 0.90 11.07 -14.68
C GLY A 269 0.90 12.55 -14.27
N ARG A 270 -0.17 13.17 -14.02
CA ARG A 270 -1.58 12.79 -14.12
C ARG A 270 -2.04 12.89 -15.57
N ILE A 271 -2.47 11.82 -16.22
CA ILE A 271 -2.99 11.81 -17.58
C ILE A 271 -4.51 11.86 -17.48
N HIS A 272 -5.12 12.98 -17.83
CA HIS A 272 -6.56 13.17 -17.76
C HIS A 272 -7.26 12.29 -18.81
N LEU A 273 -8.22 11.49 -18.38
CA LEU A 273 -9.08 10.66 -19.22
C LEU A 273 -10.43 11.34 -19.47
N ARG A 274 -11.06 11.84 -18.41
CA ARG A 274 -12.37 12.48 -18.50
C ARG A 274 -12.62 13.35 -17.26
N LYS A 275 -13.04 14.61 -17.45
CA LYS A 275 -13.36 15.54 -16.34
C LYS A 275 -12.37 15.44 -15.18
N ARG A 276 -12.79 14.80 -14.08
CA ARG A 276 -11.98 14.59 -12.87
C ARG A 276 -11.11 13.34 -12.93
N LEU A 277 -11.52 12.34 -13.73
CA LEU A 277 -10.82 11.06 -13.80
C LEU A 277 -9.51 11.22 -14.57
N ALA A 278 -8.44 10.78 -13.95
CA ALA A 278 -7.12 10.67 -14.57
C ALA A 278 -6.51 9.28 -14.30
N VAL A 279 -5.40 8.99 -14.97
CA VAL A 279 -4.58 7.82 -14.71
C VAL A 279 -3.15 8.26 -14.43
N THR A 280 -2.54 7.61 -13.46
CA THR A 280 -1.10 7.68 -13.16
C THR A 280 -0.56 6.26 -13.13
N VAL A 281 0.57 6.02 -13.78
CA VAL A 281 1.25 4.73 -13.76
C VAL A 281 2.66 4.91 -13.23
N GLY A 282 3.18 3.90 -12.57
CA GLY A 282 4.55 3.94 -12.08
C GLY A 282 5.16 2.55 -12.03
N GLY A 283 6.48 2.50 -12.09
CA GLY A 283 7.22 1.24 -11.97
C GLY A 283 8.63 1.46 -11.48
N GLY A 284 9.16 0.47 -10.77
CA GLY A 284 10.49 0.51 -10.20
C GLY A 284 10.95 -0.86 -9.74
N ILE A 285 12.20 -0.93 -9.32
CA ILE A 285 12.80 -2.13 -8.75
C ILE A 285 13.37 -1.78 -7.39
N GLN A 286 12.86 -2.45 -6.36
CA GLN A 286 13.33 -2.33 -4.99
C GLN A 286 14.47 -3.34 -4.78
N ILE A 287 15.66 -2.86 -4.46
CA ILE A 287 16.89 -3.65 -4.36
C ILE A 287 17.38 -3.62 -2.92
N ALA A 288 17.55 -4.79 -2.30
CA ALA A 288 18.12 -4.90 -0.96
C ALA A 288 19.61 -4.52 -0.96
N THR A 289 20.01 -3.66 -0.02
CA THR A 289 21.39 -3.16 0.10
C THR A 289 22.08 -3.57 1.39
N THR A 290 21.32 -4.13 2.34
CA THR A 290 21.85 -4.63 3.61
C THR A 290 22.06 -6.14 3.58
N ARG A 291 22.94 -6.64 4.47
CA ARG A 291 23.20 -8.08 4.59
C ARG A 291 21.96 -8.86 5.00
N PHE A 292 21.19 -8.34 5.96
CA PHE A 292 19.88 -8.90 6.30
C PHE A 292 18.82 -8.25 5.42
N HIS A 293 17.98 -9.06 4.79
CA HIS A 293 16.80 -8.64 4.03
C HIS A 293 15.82 -9.81 3.91
N ARG A 294 14.53 -9.52 3.90
CA ARG A 294 13.47 -10.52 3.72
C ARG A 294 13.32 -10.93 2.25
N ASN A 295 13.48 -9.97 1.36
CA ASN A 295 13.46 -10.17 -0.10
C ASN A 295 14.73 -9.61 -0.70
N ASN A 296 15.28 -10.27 -1.72
CA ASN A 296 16.45 -9.82 -2.48
C ASN A 296 16.15 -8.60 -3.31
N HIS A 297 15.02 -8.66 -4.03
CA HIS A 297 14.50 -7.59 -4.85
C HIS A 297 12.99 -7.74 -5.01
N ASN A 298 12.33 -6.62 -5.27
CA ASN A 298 10.91 -6.58 -5.56
C ASN A 298 10.69 -5.71 -6.81
N GLY A 299 10.04 -6.26 -7.84
CA GLY A 299 9.47 -5.46 -8.90
C GLY A 299 8.23 -4.75 -8.38
N ILE A 300 8.05 -3.46 -8.67
CA ILE A 300 6.87 -2.69 -8.30
C ILE A 300 6.23 -2.12 -9.55
N PHE A 301 4.93 -2.32 -9.70
CA PHE A 301 4.10 -1.66 -10.70
C PHE A 301 2.88 -1.07 -10.00
N SER A 302 2.58 0.19 -10.28
CA SER A 302 1.49 0.95 -9.66
C SER A 302 0.59 1.56 -10.72
N VAL A 303 -0.71 1.39 -10.56
CA VAL A 303 -1.73 2.08 -11.34
C VAL A 303 -2.65 2.82 -10.40
N ARG A 304 -2.91 4.09 -10.70
CA ARG A 304 -3.73 4.98 -9.87
C ARG A 304 -4.74 5.68 -10.73
N PHE A 305 -5.91 5.86 -10.21
CA PHE A 305 -7.05 6.53 -10.84
C PHE A 305 -7.53 7.66 -9.94
N PRO A 306 -6.87 8.84 -9.98
CA PRO A 306 -7.35 10.04 -9.31
C PRO A 306 -8.69 10.51 -9.91
N PHE A 307 -9.63 10.96 -9.07
CA PHE A 307 -10.98 11.40 -9.49
C PHE A 307 -11.55 12.57 -8.68
#